data_83864d11b7529bdd62ebceab0d311b86
#
_entry.id   83864d11b7529bdd62ebceab0d311b86
#
_cell.length_a   1.000
_cell.length_b   1.000
_cell.length_c   1.000
_cell.angle_alpha   90.00
_cell.angle_beta   90.00
_cell.angle_gamma   90.00
#
_symmetry.space_group_name_H-M   'P 1'
#
loop_
_entity.id
_entity.type
_entity.pdbx_description
1 polymer ?
#
loop_
_entity_poly.entity_id
_entity_poly.type
_entity_poly.pdbx_seq_one_letter_code
_entity_poly.pdbx_strand_id
1 'polypeptide(L)'
;MKHILLLTTGGTIASRPTDEGLAPEMDGEDLARRIPFLTDSYTVTVRDILHLDSSNIQPEEWQLIARAVYAERAGYDGIVVTHGTDTMAYTASVLSFMLRGIPIPVVLTGSQLPIEHPLTDALENLRIAFAMACSGAAGVFVAFDRKVILGCRAVKVRTKDFDAFESVNWPLVGDVDAGGLHINAAALPPRTGGDCVLRSELC
;
A
#
# COMPACT_ATOMS: atom_id res chain seq x y z
N MET A 1 10.46 12.84 -13.78
CA MET A 1 9.68 11.67 -13.39
C MET A 1 9.51 11.68 -11.88
N LYS A 2 8.40 11.19 -11.37
CA LYS A 2 8.19 11.04 -9.91
C LYS A 2 9.04 9.90 -9.38
N HIS A 3 9.67 10.11 -8.22
CA HIS A 3 10.50 9.11 -7.56
C HIS A 3 9.69 8.42 -6.45
N ILE A 4 9.40 7.15 -6.63
CA ILE A 4 8.56 6.35 -5.74
C ILE A 4 9.40 5.26 -5.08
N LEU A 5 9.23 5.09 -3.77
CA LEU A 5 9.77 3.96 -3.04
C LEU A 5 8.73 2.84 -3.01
N LEU A 6 9.10 1.66 -3.46
CA LEU A 6 8.35 0.42 -3.30
C LEU A 6 8.93 -0.35 -2.11
N LEU A 7 8.17 -0.41 -1.02
CA LEU A 7 8.49 -1.24 0.14
C LEU A 7 7.71 -2.55 0.04
N THR A 8 8.40 -3.69 0.16
CA THR A 8 7.74 -4.99 0.14
C THR A 8 7.71 -5.63 1.52
N THR A 9 6.58 -6.22 1.87
CA THR A 9 6.39 -6.93 3.16
C THR A 9 6.01 -8.40 2.97
N GLY A 10 5.91 -8.88 1.71
CA GLY A 10 5.42 -10.20 1.36
C GLY A 10 3.96 -10.17 0.91
N GLY A 11 3.16 -11.12 1.39
CA GLY A 11 1.76 -11.28 1.02
C GLY A 11 1.55 -12.03 -0.29
N THR A 12 0.28 -12.27 -0.64
CA THR A 12 -0.14 -13.07 -1.81
C THR A 12 0.42 -12.54 -3.12
N ILE A 13 0.58 -11.23 -3.26
CA ILE A 13 1.09 -10.60 -4.48
C ILE A 13 2.49 -11.13 -4.88
N ALA A 14 3.33 -11.40 -3.88
CA ALA A 14 4.68 -11.92 -4.04
C ALA A 14 4.78 -13.44 -3.79
N SER A 15 3.64 -14.13 -3.70
CA SER A 15 3.62 -15.56 -3.38
C SER A 15 3.73 -16.43 -4.62
N ARG A 16 4.34 -17.61 -4.42
CA ARG A 16 4.39 -18.71 -5.39
C ARG A 16 3.73 -19.96 -4.82
N PRO A 17 3.20 -20.83 -5.68
CA PRO A 17 2.73 -22.14 -5.24
C PRO A 17 3.89 -22.99 -4.70
N THR A 18 3.71 -23.54 -3.51
CA THR A 18 4.59 -24.53 -2.89
C THR A 18 3.80 -25.78 -2.54
N ASP A 19 4.46 -26.84 -2.12
CA ASP A 19 3.81 -28.09 -1.72
C ASP A 19 2.88 -27.89 -0.48
N GLU A 20 3.13 -26.84 0.31
CA GLU A 20 2.37 -26.49 1.51
C GLU A 20 1.33 -25.38 1.28
N GLY A 21 1.21 -24.84 0.04
CA GLY A 21 0.33 -23.74 -0.31
C GLY A 21 1.04 -22.56 -0.97
N LEU A 22 0.49 -21.36 -0.81
CA LEU A 22 1.12 -20.15 -1.30
C LEU A 22 2.11 -19.61 -0.25
N ALA A 23 3.37 -19.38 -0.65
CA ALA A 23 4.39 -18.76 0.19
C ALA A 23 4.95 -17.49 -0.46
N PRO A 24 5.21 -16.40 0.30
CA PRO A 24 5.82 -15.17 -0.21
C PRO A 24 7.31 -15.40 -0.48
N GLU A 25 7.64 -15.88 -1.68
CA GLU A 25 9.01 -16.24 -2.09
C GLU A 25 9.65 -15.23 -3.05
N MET A 26 8.88 -14.30 -3.57
CA MET A 26 9.37 -13.32 -4.53
C MET A 26 9.92 -12.10 -3.78
N ASP A 27 11.17 -11.73 -4.09
CA ASP A 27 11.72 -10.46 -3.60
C ASP A 27 11.16 -9.25 -4.37
N GLY A 28 11.42 -8.06 -3.85
CA GLY A 28 10.88 -6.82 -4.40
C GLY A 28 11.42 -6.50 -5.79
N GLU A 29 12.65 -6.83 -6.10
CA GLU A 29 13.23 -6.65 -7.44
C GLU A 29 12.59 -7.60 -8.45
N ASP A 30 12.33 -8.85 -8.05
CA ASP A 30 11.60 -9.82 -8.86
C ASP A 30 10.15 -9.36 -9.10
N LEU A 31 9.50 -8.83 -8.07
CA LEU A 31 8.17 -8.24 -8.18
C LEU A 31 8.18 -7.05 -9.15
N ALA A 32 9.10 -6.11 -8.99
CA ALA A 32 9.21 -4.91 -9.83
C ALA A 32 9.43 -5.26 -11.31
N ARG A 33 10.25 -6.27 -11.61
CA ARG A 33 10.46 -6.75 -13.00
C ARG A 33 9.18 -7.26 -13.67
N ARG A 34 8.18 -7.67 -12.92
CA ARG A 34 6.89 -8.14 -13.43
C ARG A 34 5.86 -7.03 -13.63
N ILE A 35 6.22 -5.81 -13.31
CA ILE A 35 5.32 -4.65 -13.43
C ILE A 35 5.77 -3.82 -14.64
N PRO A 36 5.21 -4.06 -15.83
CA PRO A 36 5.75 -3.52 -17.09
C PRO A 36 5.64 -1.99 -17.22
N PHE A 37 4.77 -1.33 -16.44
CA PHE A 37 4.58 0.12 -16.51
C PHE A 37 5.52 0.93 -15.59
N LEU A 38 6.31 0.28 -14.73
CA LEU A 38 7.15 1.00 -13.76
C LEU A 38 8.24 1.81 -14.44
N THR A 39 8.96 1.19 -15.37
CA THR A 39 10.15 1.80 -16.00
C THR A 39 9.83 2.99 -16.89
N ASP A 40 8.64 3.04 -17.48
CA ASP A 40 8.26 4.08 -18.44
C ASP A 40 7.65 5.32 -17.78
N SER A 41 7.07 5.13 -16.58
CA SER A 41 6.27 6.18 -15.93
C SER A 41 6.90 6.75 -14.66
N TYR A 42 7.74 5.97 -13.98
CA TYR A 42 8.25 6.29 -12.65
C TYR A 42 9.75 6.01 -12.54
N THR A 43 10.43 6.73 -11.64
CA THR A 43 11.70 6.29 -11.08
C THR A 43 11.37 5.53 -9.80
N VAL A 44 11.69 4.24 -9.75
CA VAL A 44 11.32 3.37 -8.62
C VAL A 44 12.58 2.86 -7.93
N THR A 45 12.62 3.02 -6.61
CA THR A 45 13.55 2.32 -5.74
C THR A 45 12.79 1.22 -5.03
N VAL A 46 13.37 0.04 -4.98
CA VAL A 46 12.76 -1.13 -4.31
C VAL A 46 13.51 -1.43 -3.02
N ARG A 47 12.77 -1.75 -1.96
CA ARG A 47 13.36 -2.18 -0.71
C ARG A 47 12.48 -3.25 -0.04
N ASP A 48 13.06 -4.40 0.19
CA ASP A 48 12.44 -5.45 0.99
C ASP A 48 12.61 -5.16 2.47
N ILE A 49 11.52 -5.21 3.22
CA ILE A 49 11.54 -5.01 4.67
C ILE A 49 11.02 -6.23 5.44
N LEU A 50 10.12 -7.00 4.82
CA LEU A 50 9.55 -8.22 5.39
C LEU A 50 9.24 -9.21 4.26
N HIS A 51 9.18 -10.50 4.61
CA HIS A 51 8.72 -11.60 3.74
C HIS A 51 7.72 -12.45 4.53
N LEU A 52 6.55 -11.89 4.87
CA LEU A 52 5.58 -12.54 5.73
C LEU A 52 4.23 -12.70 5.04
N ASP A 53 3.53 -13.78 5.40
CA ASP A 53 2.07 -13.80 5.29
C ASP A 53 1.52 -12.78 6.28
N SER A 54 0.56 -11.95 5.84
CA SER A 54 0.04 -10.88 6.69
C SER A 54 -0.69 -11.37 7.93
N SER A 55 -1.16 -12.62 7.95
CA SER A 55 -1.74 -13.24 9.13
C SER A 55 -0.74 -13.41 10.29
N ASN A 56 0.56 -13.39 9.99
CA ASN A 56 1.65 -13.50 10.95
C ASN A 56 2.23 -12.16 11.39
N ILE A 57 1.70 -11.04 10.88
CA ILE A 57 2.17 -9.70 11.28
C ILE A 57 1.77 -9.41 12.73
N GLN A 58 2.76 -9.05 13.53
CA GLN A 58 2.62 -8.65 14.92
C GLN A 58 2.85 -7.12 15.06
N PRO A 59 2.61 -6.53 16.22
CA PRO A 59 2.82 -5.11 16.46
C PRO A 59 4.24 -4.61 16.16
N GLU A 60 5.25 -5.43 16.32
CA GLU A 60 6.65 -5.12 16.04
C GLU A 60 6.91 -4.89 14.56
N GLU A 61 6.25 -5.64 13.68
CA GLU A 61 6.33 -5.43 12.23
C GLU A 61 5.69 -4.10 11.82
N TRP A 62 4.61 -3.67 12.47
CA TRP A 62 4.04 -2.33 12.23
C TRP A 62 5.03 -1.22 12.60
N GLN A 63 5.77 -1.38 13.71
CA GLN A 63 6.82 -0.43 14.10
C GLN A 63 7.95 -0.40 13.06
N LEU A 64 8.35 -1.57 12.55
CA LEU A 64 9.39 -1.69 11.52
C LEU A 64 8.96 -0.96 10.23
N ILE A 65 7.73 -1.23 9.75
CA ILE A 65 7.18 -0.57 8.57
C ILE A 65 7.09 0.96 8.79
N ALA A 66 6.57 1.39 9.93
CA ALA A 66 6.45 2.82 10.25
C ALA A 66 7.81 3.52 10.28
N ARG A 67 8.82 2.90 10.88
CA ARG A 67 10.20 3.43 10.92
C ARG A 67 10.81 3.51 9.52
N ALA A 68 10.62 2.48 8.69
CA ALA A 68 11.11 2.48 7.31
C ALA A 68 10.48 3.62 6.50
N VAL A 69 9.15 3.76 6.54
CA VAL A 69 8.42 4.85 5.86
C VAL A 69 8.88 6.22 6.37
N TYR A 70 9.00 6.38 7.70
CA TYR A 70 9.41 7.65 8.30
C TYR A 70 10.82 8.07 7.89
N ALA A 71 11.77 7.14 7.89
CA ALA A 71 13.15 7.42 7.51
C ALA A 71 13.27 7.88 6.05
N GLU A 72 12.49 7.28 5.16
CA GLU A 72 12.57 7.50 3.71
C GLU A 72 11.69 8.65 3.20
N ARG A 73 10.76 9.16 4.00
CA ARG A 73 9.71 10.12 3.57
C ARG A 73 10.20 11.39 2.88
N ALA A 74 11.43 11.81 3.14
CA ALA A 74 12.00 13.02 2.57
C ALA A 74 12.68 12.79 1.21
N GLY A 75 12.98 11.54 0.86
CA GLY A 75 13.70 11.17 -0.36
C GLY A 75 12.82 10.84 -1.56
N TYR A 76 11.50 10.75 -1.35
CA TYR A 76 10.57 10.27 -2.37
C TYR A 76 9.32 11.15 -2.48
N ASP A 77 8.70 11.15 -3.65
CA ASP A 77 7.42 11.82 -3.89
C ASP A 77 6.24 11.05 -3.27
N GLY A 78 6.39 9.74 -3.07
CA GLY A 78 5.42 8.86 -2.45
C GLY A 78 6.01 7.48 -2.16
N ILE A 79 5.32 6.71 -1.35
CA ILE A 79 5.72 5.36 -0.95
C ILE A 79 4.57 4.39 -1.24
N VAL A 80 4.86 3.30 -1.95
CA VAL A 80 3.94 2.18 -2.13
C VAL A 80 4.42 1.03 -1.24
N VAL A 81 3.52 0.43 -0.47
CA VAL A 81 3.80 -0.71 0.39
C VAL A 81 2.98 -1.90 -0.09
N THR A 82 3.65 -2.95 -0.59
CA THR A 82 2.94 -4.21 -0.87
C THR A 82 2.74 -5.01 0.40
N HIS A 83 1.54 -5.54 0.59
CA HIS A 83 1.11 -6.16 1.84
C HIS A 83 0.09 -7.27 1.58
N GLY A 84 0.06 -8.29 2.43
CA GLY A 84 -0.99 -9.30 2.38
C GLY A 84 -2.35 -8.71 2.79
N THR A 85 -3.43 -9.19 2.16
CA THR A 85 -4.75 -8.56 2.27
C THR A 85 -5.42 -8.76 3.63
N ASP A 86 -5.07 -9.81 4.38
CA ASP A 86 -5.79 -10.18 5.61
C ASP A 86 -5.64 -9.15 6.73
N THR A 87 -4.47 -8.55 6.87
CA THR A 87 -4.23 -7.54 7.90
C THR A 87 -3.87 -6.15 7.34
N MET A 88 -3.97 -5.95 6.01
CA MET A 88 -3.67 -4.67 5.37
C MET A 88 -4.44 -3.50 5.99
N ALA A 89 -5.72 -3.68 6.29
CA ALA A 89 -6.57 -2.66 6.91
C ALA A 89 -6.07 -2.27 8.30
N TYR A 90 -5.60 -3.23 9.09
CA TYR A 90 -5.00 -2.97 10.41
C TYR A 90 -3.69 -2.22 10.27
N THR A 91 -2.80 -2.69 9.39
CA THR A 91 -1.52 -2.03 9.13
C THR A 91 -1.74 -0.59 8.65
N ALA A 92 -2.65 -0.36 7.70
CA ALA A 92 -2.96 0.98 7.20
C ALA A 92 -3.52 1.89 8.31
N SER A 93 -4.37 1.35 9.18
CA SER A 93 -4.90 2.09 10.32
C SER A 93 -3.80 2.48 11.31
N VAL A 94 -2.97 1.52 11.72
CA VAL A 94 -1.87 1.76 12.66
C VAL A 94 -0.88 2.78 12.08
N LEU A 95 -0.48 2.64 10.81
CA LEU A 95 0.41 3.59 10.16
C LEU A 95 -0.18 5.00 10.07
N SER A 96 -1.50 5.14 9.91
CA SER A 96 -2.17 6.44 9.92
C SER A 96 -1.98 7.20 11.24
N PHE A 97 -1.88 6.49 12.36
CA PHE A 97 -1.62 7.06 13.69
C PHE A 97 -0.14 7.21 14.00
N MET A 98 0.68 6.21 13.64
CA MET A 98 2.14 6.24 13.87
C MET A 98 2.85 7.31 13.03
N LEU A 99 2.34 7.61 11.83
CA LEU A 99 2.91 8.55 10.86
C LEU A 99 2.07 9.85 10.75
N ARG A 100 1.53 10.31 11.85
CA ARG A 100 0.67 11.51 11.84
C ARG A 100 1.41 12.70 11.25
N GLY A 101 0.78 13.34 10.26
CA GLY A 101 1.35 14.48 9.56
C GLY A 101 2.37 14.09 8.48
N ILE A 102 2.39 12.82 8.04
CA ILE A 102 3.24 12.40 6.90
C ILE A 102 2.95 13.31 5.69
N PRO A 103 3.99 13.95 5.09
CA PRO A 103 3.78 14.97 4.06
C PRO A 103 3.57 14.41 2.65
N ILE A 104 3.77 13.10 2.46
CA ILE A 104 3.67 12.41 1.18
C ILE A 104 2.61 11.30 1.24
N PRO A 105 2.11 10.82 0.10
CA PRO A 105 1.26 9.66 0.06
C PRO A 105 2.02 8.39 0.47
N VAL A 106 1.46 7.62 1.37
CA VAL A 106 1.87 6.25 1.71
C VAL A 106 0.71 5.33 1.35
N VAL A 107 0.88 4.50 0.34
CA VAL A 107 -0.21 3.73 -0.24
C VAL A 107 0.03 2.24 -0.07
N LEU A 108 -0.78 1.59 0.75
CA LEU A 108 -0.76 0.14 0.90
C LEU A 108 -1.58 -0.49 -0.24
N THR A 109 -1.07 -1.58 -0.77
CA THR A 109 -1.75 -2.39 -1.79
C THR A 109 -1.32 -3.84 -1.71
N GLY A 110 -1.98 -4.70 -2.46
CA GLY A 110 -1.71 -6.12 -2.54
C GLY A 110 -2.59 -6.76 -3.59
N SER A 111 -2.79 -8.07 -3.50
CA SER A 111 -3.71 -8.77 -4.39
C SER A 111 -4.33 -9.99 -3.73
N GLN A 112 -5.47 -10.43 -4.28
CA GLN A 112 -6.09 -11.70 -3.91
C GLN A 112 -5.39 -12.89 -4.58
N LEU A 113 -4.81 -12.66 -5.77
CA LEU A 113 -4.07 -13.66 -6.52
C LEU A 113 -2.61 -13.26 -6.70
N PRO A 114 -1.66 -14.22 -6.75
CA PRO A 114 -0.26 -13.94 -7.05
C PRO A 114 -0.10 -13.18 -8.37
N ILE A 115 0.93 -12.33 -8.47
CA ILE A 115 1.16 -11.53 -9.67
C ILE A 115 1.38 -12.38 -10.93
N GLU A 116 1.86 -13.60 -10.78
CA GLU A 116 2.07 -14.55 -11.90
C GLU A 116 0.80 -15.30 -12.31
N HIS A 117 -0.29 -15.16 -11.55
CA HIS A 117 -1.56 -15.83 -11.88
C HIS A 117 -2.23 -15.15 -13.09
N PRO A 118 -2.76 -15.93 -14.09
CA PRO A 118 -3.36 -15.35 -15.29
C PRO A 118 -4.54 -14.40 -15.05
N LEU A 119 -5.27 -14.58 -13.95
CA LEU A 119 -6.43 -13.76 -13.56
C LEU A 119 -6.09 -12.79 -12.41
N THR A 120 -4.83 -12.42 -12.25
CA THR A 120 -4.38 -11.59 -11.13
C THR A 120 -4.99 -10.19 -11.15
N ASP A 121 -5.40 -9.71 -9.98
CA ASP A 121 -5.78 -8.33 -9.69
C ASP A 121 -4.56 -7.43 -9.35
N ALA A 122 -3.37 -8.03 -9.20
CA ALA A 122 -2.17 -7.35 -8.73
C ALA A 122 -1.77 -6.14 -9.57
N LEU A 123 -1.79 -6.28 -10.90
CA LEU A 123 -1.32 -5.21 -11.81
C LEU A 123 -2.24 -3.99 -11.78
N GLU A 124 -3.55 -4.19 -11.67
CA GLU A 124 -4.50 -3.09 -11.55
C GLU A 124 -4.34 -2.38 -10.20
N ASN A 125 -4.28 -3.14 -9.12
CA ASN A 125 -4.08 -2.60 -7.77
C ASN A 125 -2.76 -1.80 -7.67
N LEU A 126 -1.67 -2.31 -8.23
CA LEU A 126 -0.38 -1.60 -8.27
C LEU A 126 -0.46 -0.31 -9.09
N ARG A 127 -1.10 -0.31 -10.28
CA ARG A 127 -1.28 0.91 -11.08
C ARG A 127 -1.95 2.02 -10.29
N ILE A 128 -3.01 1.68 -9.58
CA ILE A 128 -3.74 2.64 -8.74
C ILE A 128 -2.88 3.14 -7.59
N ALA A 129 -2.16 2.22 -6.92
CA ALA A 129 -1.28 2.58 -5.82
C ALA A 129 -0.16 3.54 -6.26
N PHE A 130 0.47 3.29 -7.41
CA PHE A 130 1.50 4.18 -7.96
C PHE A 130 0.91 5.53 -8.42
N ALA A 131 -0.26 5.53 -9.05
CA ALA A 131 -0.94 6.77 -9.43
C ALA A 131 -1.27 7.62 -8.19
N MET A 132 -1.80 7.00 -7.13
CA MET A 132 -2.08 7.68 -5.87
C MET A 132 -0.80 8.15 -5.17
N ALA A 133 0.29 7.38 -5.19
CA ALA A 133 1.58 7.75 -4.64
C ALA A 133 2.19 9.00 -5.34
N CYS A 134 1.83 9.25 -6.59
CA CYS A 134 2.25 10.42 -7.35
C CYS A 134 1.36 11.66 -7.17
N SER A 135 0.22 11.52 -6.52
CA SER A 135 -0.82 12.57 -6.43
C SER A 135 -0.41 13.79 -5.59
N GLY A 136 0.57 13.65 -4.71
CA GLY A 136 0.96 14.67 -3.72
C GLY A 136 -0.03 14.79 -2.55
N ALA A 137 -1.03 13.92 -2.46
CA ALA A 137 -1.94 13.87 -1.32
C ALA A 137 -1.22 13.31 -0.08
N ALA A 138 -1.14 14.10 0.98
CA ALA A 138 -0.48 13.69 2.22
C ALA A 138 -1.36 12.70 3.01
N GLY A 139 -0.78 11.59 3.48
CA GLY A 139 -1.50 10.63 4.32
C GLY A 139 -1.22 9.17 3.99
N VAL A 140 -1.89 8.29 4.72
CA VAL A 140 -1.85 6.83 4.53
C VAL A 140 -3.15 6.37 3.88
N PHE A 141 -3.03 5.55 2.82
CA PHE A 141 -4.14 5.11 2.00
C PHE A 141 -4.05 3.61 1.71
N VAL A 142 -5.19 3.00 1.38
CA VAL A 142 -5.28 1.67 0.79
C VAL A 142 -5.80 1.82 -0.64
N ALA A 143 -5.08 1.27 -1.61
CA ALA A 143 -5.49 1.21 -3.01
C ALA A 143 -5.84 -0.24 -3.38
N PHE A 144 -7.09 -0.50 -3.72
CA PHE A 144 -7.56 -1.84 -4.06
C PHE A 144 -8.84 -1.78 -4.90
N ASP A 145 -8.95 -2.63 -5.90
CA ASP A 145 -10.13 -2.76 -6.78
C ASP A 145 -10.68 -1.39 -7.23
N ARG A 146 -9.84 -0.59 -7.90
CA ARG A 146 -10.17 0.75 -8.42
C ARG A 146 -10.62 1.79 -7.40
N LYS A 147 -10.40 1.53 -6.11
CA LYS A 147 -10.72 2.42 -5.00
C LYS A 147 -9.47 2.86 -4.27
N VAL A 148 -9.49 4.09 -3.79
CA VAL A 148 -8.52 4.60 -2.81
C VAL A 148 -9.28 4.96 -1.54
N ILE A 149 -8.90 4.31 -0.46
CA ILE A 149 -9.55 4.42 0.85
C ILE A 149 -8.57 5.07 1.83
N LEU A 150 -9.07 5.94 2.70
CA LEU A 150 -8.26 6.49 3.79
C LEU A 150 -7.82 5.36 4.74
N GLY A 151 -6.53 5.26 5.05
CA GLY A 151 -5.94 4.10 5.74
C GLY A 151 -6.64 3.72 7.04
N CYS A 152 -7.01 4.71 7.88
CA CYS A 152 -7.74 4.44 9.12
C CYS A 152 -9.25 4.18 8.92
N ARG A 153 -9.74 4.12 7.69
CA ARG A 153 -11.14 3.83 7.34
C ARG A 153 -11.29 2.57 6.50
N ALA A 154 -10.20 1.95 6.11
CA ALA A 154 -10.24 0.70 5.35
C ALA A 154 -10.67 -0.48 6.24
N VAL A 155 -11.51 -1.34 5.70
CA VAL A 155 -11.88 -2.63 6.30
C VAL A 155 -11.96 -3.70 5.22
N LYS A 156 -11.43 -4.89 5.50
CA LYS A 156 -11.61 -6.05 4.62
C LYS A 156 -12.96 -6.70 4.95
N VAL A 157 -13.90 -6.66 4.02
CA VAL A 157 -15.27 -7.17 4.19
C VAL A 157 -15.52 -8.47 3.43
N ARG A 158 -14.67 -8.81 2.44
CA ARG A 158 -14.78 -10.04 1.65
C ARG A 158 -13.44 -10.77 1.58
N THR A 159 -13.46 -12.06 1.87
CA THR A 159 -12.23 -12.85 1.96
C THR A 159 -11.64 -13.20 0.60
N LYS A 160 -12.48 -13.48 -0.42
CA LYS A 160 -12.04 -14.01 -1.73
C LYS A 160 -12.37 -13.11 -2.91
N ASP A 161 -13.20 -12.10 -2.72
CA ASP A 161 -13.63 -11.20 -3.78
C ASP A 161 -12.49 -10.19 -4.09
N PHE A 162 -12.39 -9.77 -5.36
CA PHE A 162 -11.48 -8.68 -5.73
C PHE A 162 -11.94 -7.36 -5.12
N ASP A 163 -13.25 -7.13 -5.01
CA ASP A 163 -13.82 -6.03 -4.23
C ASP A 163 -13.78 -6.34 -2.72
N ALA A 164 -12.59 -6.50 -2.17
CA ALA A 164 -12.39 -6.98 -0.81
C ALA A 164 -12.49 -5.90 0.27
N PHE A 165 -12.27 -4.63 -0.06
CA PHE A 165 -12.17 -3.54 0.90
C PHE A 165 -13.25 -2.49 0.73
N GLU A 166 -13.73 -1.97 1.86
CA GLU A 166 -14.69 -0.86 1.93
C GLU A 166 -14.18 0.25 2.85
N SER A 167 -14.72 1.46 2.63
CA SER A 167 -14.47 2.63 3.49
C SER A 167 -15.57 2.74 4.55
N VAL A 168 -15.19 2.69 5.83
CA VAL A 168 -16.14 2.74 6.95
C VAL A 168 -16.41 4.17 7.35
N ASN A 169 -17.69 4.57 7.25
CA ASN A 169 -18.20 5.90 7.70
C ASN A 169 -17.38 7.08 7.14
N TRP A 170 -16.80 6.92 5.95
CA TRP A 170 -16.03 7.96 5.27
C TRP A 170 -16.12 7.76 3.76
N PRO A 171 -16.20 8.82 2.95
CA PRO A 171 -16.19 8.67 1.50
C PRO A 171 -14.87 8.10 0.99
N LEU A 172 -14.88 7.53 -0.19
CA LEU A 172 -13.66 7.17 -0.90
C LEU A 172 -12.79 8.41 -1.10
N VAL A 173 -11.49 8.24 -0.90
CA VAL A 173 -10.48 9.28 -1.21
C VAL A 173 -10.30 9.41 -2.72
N GLY A 174 -10.46 8.31 -3.44
CA GLY A 174 -10.42 8.32 -4.89
C GLY A 174 -11.03 7.06 -5.47
N ASP A 175 -11.35 7.16 -6.75
CA ASP A 175 -11.81 6.07 -7.59
C ASP A 175 -11.21 6.18 -8.99
N VAL A 176 -11.19 5.08 -9.72
CA VAL A 176 -10.64 5.01 -11.08
C VAL A 176 -11.73 4.60 -12.06
N ASP A 177 -11.88 5.42 -13.10
CA ASP A 177 -12.73 5.14 -14.26
C ASP A 177 -11.95 5.35 -15.58
N ALA A 178 -12.68 5.46 -16.69
CA ALA A 178 -12.09 5.72 -18.02
C ALA A 178 -11.36 7.07 -18.12
N GLY A 179 -11.61 8.01 -17.22
CA GLY A 179 -10.92 9.31 -17.12
C GLY A 179 -9.64 9.27 -16.28
N GLY A 180 -9.35 8.16 -15.64
CA GLY A 180 -8.18 7.98 -14.78
C GLY A 180 -8.52 8.00 -13.28
N LEU A 181 -7.55 8.38 -12.46
CA LEU A 181 -7.72 8.49 -11.00
C LEU A 181 -8.37 9.84 -10.64
N HIS A 182 -9.54 9.79 -10.06
CA HIS A 182 -10.26 10.93 -9.52
C HIS A 182 -10.06 11.02 -8.01
N ILE A 183 -9.55 12.15 -7.52
CA ILE A 183 -9.31 12.36 -6.09
C ILE A 183 -10.41 13.25 -5.51
N ASN A 184 -11.08 12.76 -4.50
CA ASN A 184 -12.04 13.51 -3.69
C ASN A 184 -11.29 14.34 -2.64
N ALA A 185 -11.02 15.59 -2.93
CA ALA A 185 -10.26 16.47 -2.03
C ALA A 185 -10.95 16.65 -0.65
N ALA A 186 -12.29 16.53 -0.58
CA ALA A 186 -13.01 16.63 0.69
C ALA A 186 -12.84 15.40 1.59
N ALA A 187 -12.43 14.27 1.02
CA ALA A 187 -12.15 13.03 1.76
C ALA A 187 -10.70 12.91 2.25
N LEU A 188 -9.81 13.80 1.80
CA LEU A 188 -8.42 13.80 2.25
C LEU A 188 -8.33 14.21 3.73
N PRO A 189 -7.37 13.64 4.49
CA PRO A 189 -7.14 14.07 5.86
C PRO A 189 -6.71 15.56 5.88
N PRO A 190 -7.08 16.30 6.90
CA PRO A 190 -6.65 17.69 7.04
C PRO A 190 -5.11 17.74 7.12
N ARG A 191 -4.49 18.65 6.36
CA ARG A 191 -3.06 18.89 6.49
C ARG A 191 -2.80 19.47 7.88
N THR A 192 -2.08 18.71 8.70
CA THR A 192 -1.60 19.21 9.98
C THR A 192 -0.40 20.11 9.71
N GLY A 193 -0.45 21.37 10.12
CA GLY A 193 0.60 22.37 9.90
C GLY A 193 1.88 22.14 10.73
N GLY A 194 2.17 20.92 11.14
CA GLY A 194 3.35 20.54 11.92
C GLY A 194 4.17 19.47 11.22
N ASP A 195 5.38 19.26 11.73
CA ASP A 195 6.26 18.18 11.26
C ASP A 195 5.63 16.81 11.47
N CYS A 196 5.93 15.89 10.54
CA CYS A 196 5.59 14.49 10.73
C CYS A 196 6.31 13.94 11.96
N VAL A 197 5.55 13.39 12.88
CA VAL A 197 6.08 12.78 14.11
C VAL A 197 5.85 11.28 14.07
N LEU A 198 6.94 10.51 14.15
CA LEU A 198 6.85 9.07 14.32
C LEU A 198 6.42 8.72 15.76
N ARG A 199 5.30 8.02 15.87
CA ARG A 199 4.79 7.46 17.13
C ARG A 199 4.86 5.94 17.06
N SER A 200 6.05 5.40 17.27
CA SER A 200 6.30 3.96 17.15
C SER A 200 6.24 3.20 18.48
N GLU A 201 5.92 3.85 19.57
CA GLU A 201 5.73 3.19 20.85
C GLU A 201 4.34 2.54 20.89
N LEU A 202 4.32 1.28 21.26
CA LEU A 202 3.11 0.52 21.54
C LEU A 202 2.89 0.56 23.06
N CYS A 203 1.71 0.96 23.48
CA CYS A 203 1.32 0.96 24.90
C CYS A 203 1.05 -0.45 25.39
#